data_0cbf4bb13697cf481771b57dc961d509
#
_entry.id   0cbf4bb13697cf481771b57dc961d509
#
_cell.length_a   1.000
_cell.length_b   1.000
_cell.length_c   1.000
_cell.angle_alpha   90.00
_cell.angle_beta   90.00
_cell.angle_gamma   90.00
#
_symmetry.space_group_name_H-M   'P 1'
#
loop_
_entity.id
_entity.type
_entity.pdbx_description
1 polymer ?
#
loop_
_entity_poly.entity_id
_entity_poly.type
_entity_poly.pdbx_seq_one_letter_code
_entity_poly.pdbx_strand_id
1 'polypeptide(L)'
;MIGNPMTELEQLTINTKSKAFLKEIAKWAFFFSILGFIGIAFMLILAIFSNAIFNAIPQAKLVPFNLGLVMTFVSLILAIIYFFPVYYLMKFSTRMKQSLATKNDATLADAFKVLKSHYKFIGVFSIITLSLYAMLILVSILSGSLL
;
A
#
# COMPACT_ATOMS: atom_id res chain seq x y z
N MET A 1 45.48 -7.51 -15.21
CA MET A 1 44.48 -6.44 -15.51
C MET A 1 43.41 -6.56 -14.44
N ILE A 2 43.39 -5.62 -13.49
CA ILE A 2 42.38 -5.57 -12.44
C ILE A 2 41.14 -4.96 -13.09
N GLY A 3 40.14 -5.79 -13.39
CA GLY A 3 38.86 -5.33 -13.92
C GLY A 3 38.24 -4.33 -12.96
N ASN A 4 37.78 -3.18 -13.48
CA ASN A 4 37.12 -2.18 -12.69
C ASN A 4 35.83 -2.78 -12.10
N PRO A 5 35.66 -2.89 -10.77
CA PRO A 5 34.48 -3.51 -10.17
C PRO A 5 33.15 -2.88 -10.59
N MET A 6 33.17 -1.64 -11.10
CA MET A 6 31.99 -0.98 -11.65
C MET A 6 31.56 -1.58 -13.00
N THR A 7 32.50 -2.06 -13.83
CA THR A 7 32.19 -2.70 -15.10
C THR A 7 31.64 -4.12 -14.94
N GLU A 8 31.99 -4.84 -13.88
CA GLU A 8 31.39 -6.15 -13.57
C GLU A 8 29.93 -6.04 -13.11
N LEU A 9 29.58 -4.97 -12.39
CA LEU A 9 28.18 -4.70 -11.98
C LEU A 9 27.30 -4.31 -13.18
N GLU A 10 27.86 -3.65 -14.20
CA GLU A 10 27.14 -3.32 -15.44
C GLU A 10 26.80 -4.56 -16.30
N GLN A 11 27.49 -5.68 -16.09
CA GLN A 11 27.26 -6.93 -16.84
C GLN A 11 26.26 -7.89 -16.18
N LEU A 12 25.55 -7.47 -15.13
CA LEU A 12 24.57 -8.30 -14.45
C LEU A 12 23.34 -8.51 -15.36
N THR A 13 23.43 -9.51 -16.24
CA THR A 13 22.35 -9.86 -17.16
C THR A 13 21.29 -10.71 -16.46
N ILE A 14 20.03 -10.35 -16.65
CA ILE A 14 18.90 -11.13 -16.12
C ILE A 14 18.79 -12.44 -16.90
N ASN A 15 19.07 -13.56 -16.26
CA ASN A 15 18.96 -14.87 -16.87
C ASN A 15 17.49 -15.30 -17.08
N THR A 16 17.27 -16.40 -17.82
CA THR A 16 15.93 -16.90 -18.16
C THR A 16 15.10 -17.25 -16.93
N LYS A 17 15.72 -17.81 -15.87
CA LYS A 17 15.02 -18.15 -14.62
C LYS A 17 14.56 -16.89 -13.90
N SER A 18 15.42 -15.88 -13.79
CA SER A 18 15.07 -14.58 -13.18
C SER A 18 13.94 -13.89 -13.95
N LYS A 19 13.92 -13.97 -15.28
CA LYS A 19 12.80 -13.44 -16.09
C LYS A 19 11.48 -14.13 -15.77
N ALA A 20 11.49 -15.45 -15.56
CA ALA A 20 10.30 -16.22 -15.20
C ALA A 20 9.76 -15.77 -13.83
N PHE A 21 10.62 -15.63 -12.83
CA PHE A 21 10.24 -15.14 -11.51
C PHE A 21 9.70 -13.69 -11.54
N LEU A 22 10.35 -12.79 -12.28
CA LEU A 22 9.88 -11.42 -12.43
C LEU A 22 8.50 -11.35 -13.10
N LYS A 23 8.24 -12.22 -14.08
CA LYS A 23 6.92 -12.34 -14.73
C LYS A 23 5.85 -12.82 -13.75
N GLU A 24 6.20 -13.76 -12.89
CA GLU A 24 5.30 -14.27 -11.85
C GLU A 24 5.02 -13.20 -10.79
N ILE A 25 6.04 -12.53 -10.27
CA ILE A 25 5.90 -11.39 -9.35
C ILE A 25 5.00 -10.32 -9.96
N ALA A 26 5.18 -9.98 -11.23
CA ALA A 26 4.34 -8.99 -11.90
C ALA A 26 2.87 -9.43 -12.02
N LYS A 27 2.58 -10.74 -12.18
CA LYS A 27 1.21 -11.27 -12.18
C LYS A 27 0.56 -11.12 -10.80
N TRP A 28 1.27 -11.52 -9.75
CA TRP A 28 0.78 -11.39 -8.37
C TRP A 28 0.60 -9.93 -7.98
N ALA A 29 1.52 -9.06 -8.34
CA ALA A 29 1.38 -7.61 -8.09
C ALA A 29 0.14 -7.03 -8.79
N PHE A 30 -0.17 -7.48 -10.01
CA PHE A 30 -1.39 -7.08 -10.70
C PHE A 30 -2.65 -7.56 -9.96
N PHE A 31 -2.67 -8.81 -9.57
CA PHE A 31 -3.78 -9.40 -8.82
C PHE A 31 -4.06 -8.66 -7.52
N PHE A 32 -3.01 -8.43 -6.72
CA PHE A 32 -3.15 -7.66 -5.45
C PHE A 32 -3.55 -6.20 -5.68
N SER A 33 -3.14 -5.59 -6.78
CA SER A 33 -3.60 -4.24 -7.10
C SER A 33 -5.09 -4.20 -7.42
N ILE A 34 -5.63 -5.18 -8.12
CA ILE A 34 -7.07 -5.30 -8.38
C ILE A 34 -7.83 -5.49 -7.07
N LEU A 35 -7.39 -6.41 -6.21
CA LEU A 35 -8.00 -6.61 -4.89
C LEU A 35 -7.93 -5.33 -4.06
N GLY A 36 -6.83 -4.59 -4.13
CA GLY A 36 -6.68 -3.30 -3.46
C GLY A 36 -7.69 -2.26 -3.94
N PHE A 37 -7.90 -2.15 -5.26
CA PHE A 37 -8.92 -1.24 -5.80
C PHE A 37 -10.35 -1.64 -5.42
N ILE A 38 -10.65 -2.94 -5.38
CA ILE A 38 -11.94 -3.45 -4.88
C ILE A 38 -12.12 -3.07 -3.41
N GLY A 39 -11.07 -3.21 -2.58
CA GLY A 39 -11.09 -2.79 -1.18
C GLY A 39 -11.33 -1.29 -1.01
N ILE A 40 -10.70 -0.45 -1.84
CA ILE A 40 -10.92 1.01 -1.85
C ILE A 40 -12.37 1.32 -2.23
N ALA A 41 -12.91 0.68 -3.28
CA ALA A 41 -14.30 0.85 -3.67
C ALA A 41 -15.26 0.47 -2.54
N PHE A 42 -14.99 -0.63 -1.82
CA PHE A 42 -15.76 -1.03 -0.66
C PHE A 42 -15.69 -0.01 0.48
N MET A 43 -14.51 0.56 0.76
CA MET A 43 -14.36 1.65 1.74
C MET A 43 -15.18 2.89 1.36
N LEU A 44 -15.23 3.25 0.08
CA LEU A 44 -16.04 4.37 -0.40
C LEU A 44 -17.54 4.09 -0.24
N ILE A 45 -17.98 2.87 -0.52
CA ILE A 45 -19.37 2.44 -0.27
C ILE A 45 -19.71 2.56 1.22
N LEU A 46 -18.84 2.04 2.09
CA LEU A 46 -19.03 2.16 3.54
C LEU A 46 -19.07 3.61 4.00
N ALA A 47 -18.25 4.49 3.41
CA ALA A 47 -18.27 5.92 3.70
C ALA A 47 -19.63 6.55 3.40
N ILE A 48 -20.26 6.21 2.28
CA ILE A 48 -21.58 6.73 1.88
C ILE A 48 -22.67 6.27 2.84
N PHE A 49 -22.63 5.00 3.25
CA PHE A 49 -23.66 4.40 4.09
C PHE A 49 -23.42 4.55 5.60
N SER A 50 -22.25 5.05 6.03
CA SER A 50 -21.87 5.11 7.44
C SER A 50 -22.88 5.89 8.30
N ASN A 51 -23.41 7.01 7.82
CA ASN A 51 -24.43 7.77 8.54
C ASN A 51 -25.72 6.94 8.78
N ALA A 52 -26.18 6.22 7.78
CA ALA A 52 -27.37 5.37 7.91
C ALA A 52 -27.11 4.21 8.88
N ILE A 53 -25.96 3.57 8.78
CA ILE A 53 -25.55 2.44 9.62
C ILE A 53 -25.44 2.88 11.09
N PHE A 54 -24.72 3.94 11.39
CA PHE A 54 -24.50 4.38 12.77
C PHE A 54 -25.74 5.00 13.39
N ASN A 55 -26.61 5.65 12.63
CA ASN A 55 -27.89 6.14 13.14
C ASN A 55 -28.89 5.00 13.50
N ALA A 56 -28.74 3.82 12.90
CA ALA A 56 -29.52 2.62 13.23
C ALA A 56 -29.04 1.95 14.53
N ILE A 57 -27.84 2.27 15.03
CA ILE A 57 -27.25 1.68 16.24
C ILE A 57 -27.60 2.57 17.45
N PRO A 58 -28.42 2.11 18.41
CA PRO A 58 -28.82 2.94 19.57
C PRO A 58 -27.64 3.44 20.39
N GLN A 59 -26.60 2.61 20.59
CA GLN A 59 -25.39 2.94 21.35
C GLN A 59 -24.57 4.05 20.71
N ALA A 60 -24.64 4.23 19.39
CA ALA A 60 -23.96 5.31 18.68
C ALA A 60 -24.52 6.70 19.05
N LYS A 61 -25.76 6.77 19.57
CA LYS A 61 -26.40 8.00 20.00
C LYS A 61 -25.96 8.45 21.40
N LEU A 62 -25.27 7.60 22.15
CA LEU A 62 -24.74 7.91 23.49
C LEU A 62 -23.47 8.77 23.42
N VAL A 63 -22.85 8.93 22.25
CA VAL A 63 -21.63 9.73 22.07
C VAL A 63 -22.02 11.17 21.72
N PRO A 64 -21.31 12.19 22.24
CA PRO A 64 -21.65 13.60 22.04
C PRO A 64 -21.40 14.12 20.62
N PHE A 65 -21.00 13.27 19.68
CA PHE A 65 -20.72 13.62 18.28
C PHE A 65 -21.31 12.60 17.30
N ASN A 66 -21.50 13.01 16.04
CA ASN A 66 -22.05 12.13 15.02
C ASN A 66 -21.00 11.11 14.55
N LEU A 67 -21.08 9.88 15.10
CA LEU A 67 -20.18 8.77 14.73
C LEU A 67 -20.21 8.43 13.24
N GLY A 68 -21.39 8.51 12.61
CA GLY A 68 -21.52 8.25 11.18
C GLY A 68 -20.72 9.23 10.34
N LEU A 69 -20.76 10.51 10.68
CA LEU A 69 -19.97 11.57 10.03
C LEU A 69 -18.47 11.34 10.23
N VAL A 70 -18.04 11.05 11.46
CA VAL A 70 -16.63 10.74 11.75
C VAL A 70 -16.16 9.56 10.93
N MET A 71 -16.94 8.47 10.87
CA MET A 71 -16.59 7.27 10.08
C MET A 71 -16.56 7.54 8.59
N THR A 72 -17.43 8.43 8.06
CA THR A 72 -17.37 8.89 6.68
C THR A 72 -16.00 9.52 6.38
N PHE A 73 -15.57 10.49 7.19
CA PHE A 73 -14.29 11.15 6.98
C PHE A 73 -13.10 10.20 7.15
N VAL A 74 -13.11 9.35 8.15
CA VAL A 74 -12.05 8.35 8.38
C VAL A 74 -11.94 7.41 7.17
N SER A 75 -13.06 6.90 6.67
CA SER A 75 -13.08 6.00 5.50
C SER A 75 -12.56 6.69 4.23
N LEU A 76 -12.92 7.95 4.01
CA LEU A 76 -12.44 8.74 2.87
C LEU A 76 -10.92 8.98 2.95
N ILE A 77 -10.41 9.36 4.13
CA ILE A 77 -8.98 9.56 4.33
C ILE A 77 -8.21 8.25 4.10
N LEU A 78 -8.70 7.15 4.66
CA LEU A 78 -8.09 5.84 4.47
C LEU A 78 -8.12 5.41 3.00
N ALA A 79 -9.22 5.62 2.28
CA ALA A 79 -9.31 5.31 0.86
C ALA A 79 -8.25 6.07 0.04
N ILE A 80 -8.04 7.36 0.35
CA ILE A 80 -6.99 8.17 -0.29
C ILE A 80 -5.60 7.64 0.03
N ILE A 81 -5.33 7.30 1.29
CA ILE A 81 -4.02 6.77 1.73
C ILE A 81 -3.73 5.44 1.04
N TYR A 82 -4.70 4.52 1.02
CA TYR A 82 -4.53 3.19 0.40
C TYR A 82 -4.46 3.24 -1.14
N PHE A 83 -4.99 4.29 -1.76
CA PHE A 83 -4.91 4.47 -3.21
C PHE A 83 -3.46 4.49 -3.72
N PHE A 84 -2.55 5.19 -3.04
CA PHE A 84 -1.16 5.34 -3.49
C PHE A 84 -0.41 4.00 -3.57
N PRO A 85 -0.33 3.16 -2.53
CA PRO A 85 0.37 1.89 -2.60
C PRO A 85 -0.26 0.92 -3.62
N VAL A 86 -1.57 0.89 -3.74
CA VAL A 86 -2.28 0.06 -4.72
C VAL A 86 -1.95 0.52 -6.15
N TYR A 87 -1.96 1.82 -6.40
CA TYR A 87 -1.58 2.40 -7.69
C TYR A 87 -0.11 2.09 -8.05
N TYR A 88 0.82 2.23 -7.10
CA TYR A 88 2.22 1.89 -7.35
C TYR A 88 2.39 0.41 -7.68
N LEU A 89 1.67 -0.47 -7.01
CA LEU A 89 1.73 -1.91 -7.27
C LEU A 89 1.22 -2.25 -8.68
N MET A 90 0.12 -1.64 -9.10
CA MET A 90 -0.41 -1.78 -10.46
C MET A 90 0.58 -1.26 -11.52
N LYS A 91 1.14 -0.08 -11.28
CA LYS A 91 2.12 0.54 -12.17
C LYS A 91 3.40 -0.29 -12.29
N PHE A 92 3.89 -0.85 -11.16
CA PHE A 92 5.00 -1.79 -11.16
C PHE A 92 4.70 -3.00 -12.04
N SER A 93 3.57 -3.67 -11.83
CA SER A 93 3.17 -4.84 -12.61
C SER A 93 3.15 -4.54 -14.11
N THR A 94 2.51 -3.45 -14.51
CA THR A 94 2.39 -3.06 -15.92
C THR A 94 3.76 -2.78 -16.55
N ARG A 95 4.62 -2.00 -15.85
CA ARG A 95 5.97 -1.67 -16.31
C ARG A 95 6.86 -2.91 -16.38
N MET A 96 6.79 -3.81 -15.41
CA MET A 96 7.55 -5.05 -15.39
C MET A 96 7.15 -5.96 -16.56
N LYS A 97 5.86 -6.15 -16.82
CA LYS A 97 5.37 -6.93 -17.97
C LYS A 97 5.85 -6.34 -19.30
N GLN A 98 5.77 -5.02 -19.42
CA GLN A 98 6.23 -4.31 -20.62
C GLN A 98 7.73 -4.49 -20.83
N SER A 99 8.57 -4.29 -19.81
CA SER A 99 10.02 -4.41 -19.91
C SER A 99 10.47 -5.81 -20.33
N LEU A 100 9.81 -6.84 -19.77
CA LEU A 100 10.08 -8.24 -20.13
C LEU A 100 9.65 -8.60 -21.56
N ALA A 101 8.60 -7.97 -22.08
CA ALA A 101 8.13 -8.16 -23.45
C ALA A 101 9.01 -7.43 -24.46
N THR A 102 9.39 -6.19 -24.18
CA THR A 102 10.18 -5.35 -25.09
C THR A 102 11.69 -5.52 -24.93
N LYS A 103 12.13 -6.27 -23.89
CA LYS A 103 13.55 -6.43 -23.51
C LYS A 103 14.25 -5.07 -23.32
N ASN A 104 13.55 -4.11 -22.68
CA ASN A 104 14.03 -2.74 -22.52
C ASN A 104 14.46 -2.52 -21.06
N ASP A 105 15.77 -2.30 -20.88
CA ASP A 105 16.38 -2.12 -19.55
C ASP A 105 15.95 -0.82 -18.87
N ALA A 106 15.70 0.25 -19.61
CA ALA A 106 15.20 1.50 -19.04
C ALA A 106 13.79 1.31 -18.44
N THR A 107 12.91 0.59 -19.15
CA THR A 107 11.58 0.27 -18.64
C THR A 107 11.64 -0.66 -17.42
N LEU A 108 12.63 -1.55 -17.37
CA LEU A 108 12.90 -2.42 -16.22
C LEU A 108 13.31 -1.60 -14.99
N ALA A 109 14.26 -0.69 -15.18
CA ALA A 109 14.69 0.23 -14.12
C ALA A 109 13.52 1.08 -13.59
N ASP A 110 12.66 1.56 -14.48
CA ASP A 110 11.43 2.28 -14.13
C ASP A 110 10.45 1.42 -13.31
N ALA A 111 10.31 0.11 -13.64
CA ALA A 111 9.50 -0.80 -12.86
C ALA A 111 10.02 -0.91 -11.42
N PHE A 112 11.32 -1.13 -11.23
CA PHE A 112 11.92 -1.18 -9.90
C PHE A 112 11.85 0.15 -9.15
N LYS A 113 11.96 1.28 -9.84
CA LYS A 113 11.76 2.61 -9.23
C LYS A 113 10.35 2.76 -8.65
N VAL A 114 9.34 2.28 -9.36
CA VAL A 114 7.95 2.29 -8.86
C VAL A 114 7.77 1.34 -7.68
N LEU A 115 8.36 0.14 -7.74
CA LEU A 115 8.34 -0.82 -6.64
C LEU A 115 9.01 -0.25 -5.38
N LYS A 116 10.16 0.42 -5.53
CA LYS A 116 10.83 1.16 -4.46
C LYS A 116 9.87 2.19 -3.81
N SER A 117 9.11 2.93 -4.63
CA SER A 117 8.15 3.92 -4.11
C SER A 117 7.02 3.26 -3.32
N HIS A 118 6.52 2.10 -3.77
CA HIS A 118 5.53 1.29 -3.06
C HIS A 118 6.03 0.89 -1.66
N TYR A 119 7.20 0.27 -1.58
CA TYR A 119 7.77 -0.16 -0.30
C TYR A 119 8.13 1.01 0.61
N LYS A 120 8.66 2.11 0.05
CA LYS A 120 8.93 3.32 0.83
C LYS A 120 7.65 3.87 1.46
N PHE A 121 6.56 3.93 0.70
CA PHE A 121 5.27 4.40 1.20
C PHE A 121 4.75 3.51 2.35
N ILE A 122 4.72 2.20 2.12
CA ILE A 122 4.27 1.23 3.14
C ILE A 122 5.16 1.30 4.38
N GLY A 123 6.49 1.35 4.22
CA GLY A 123 7.44 1.44 5.33
C GLY A 123 7.21 2.68 6.19
N VAL A 124 7.12 3.86 5.57
CA VAL A 124 6.86 5.12 6.29
C VAL A 124 5.49 5.07 6.98
N PHE A 125 4.45 4.61 6.29
CA PHE A 125 3.12 4.49 6.88
C PHE A 125 3.09 3.52 8.06
N SER A 126 3.78 2.38 7.95
CA SER A 126 3.89 1.40 9.04
C SER A 126 4.59 1.97 10.27
N ILE A 127 5.69 2.73 10.08
CA ILE A 127 6.40 3.38 11.18
C ILE A 127 5.48 4.38 11.90
N ILE A 128 4.78 5.23 11.15
CA ILE A 128 3.84 6.20 11.73
C ILE A 128 2.75 5.49 12.51
N THR A 129 2.14 4.44 11.93
CA THR A 129 1.06 3.68 12.57
C THR A 129 1.54 2.99 13.85
N LEU A 130 2.68 2.32 13.81
CA LEU A 130 3.27 1.67 14.99
C LEU A 130 3.63 2.67 16.07
N SER A 131 4.16 3.84 15.71
CA SER A 131 4.47 4.91 16.68
C SER A 131 3.21 5.44 17.36
N LEU A 132 2.11 5.62 16.62
CA LEU A 132 0.82 6.01 17.18
C LEU A 132 0.26 4.95 18.12
N TYR A 133 0.33 3.67 17.76
CA TYR A 133 -0.09 2.58 18.65
C TYR A 133 0.74 2.53 19.92
N ALA A 134 2.06 2.65 19.84
CA ALA A 134 2.94 2.68 21.00
C ALA A 134 2.59 3.86 21.94
N MET A 135 2.32 5.04 21.37
CA MET A 135 1.91 6.21 22.13
C MET A 135 0.55 5.99 22.84
N LEU A 136 -0.43 5.41 22.16
CA LEU A 136 -1.73 5.09 22.75
C LEU A 136 -1.61 4.09 23.90
N ILE A 137 -0.78 3.06 23.77
CA ILE A 137 -0.51 2.09 24.81
C ILE A 137 0.13 2.77 26.03
N LEU A 138 1.13 3.61 25.82
CA LEU A 138 1.78 4.35 26.92
C LEU A 138 0.80 5.26 27.66
N VAL A 139 -0.03 6.00 26.92
CA VAL A 139 -1.07 6.86 27.54
C VAL A 139 -2.08 6.02 28.33
N SER A 140 -2.50 4.86 27.79
CA SER A 140 -3.40 3.94 28.49
C SER A 140 -2.82 3.41 29.80
N ILE A 141 -1.55 3.02 29.81
CA ILE A 141 -0.86 2.56 31.01
C ILE A 141 -0.76 3.69 32.05
N LEU A 142 -0.36 4.88 31.63
CA LEU A 142 -0.21 6.03 32.50
C LEU A 142 -1.53 6.53 33.09
N SER A 143 -2.63 6.39 32.34
CA SER A 143 -3.98 6.77 32.81
C SER A 143 -4.64 5.72 33.71
N GLY A 144 -3.99 4.59 33.95
CA GLY A 144 -4.53 3.50 34.77
C GLY A 144 -5.74 2.78 34.15
N SER A 145 -6.02 3.02 32.87
CA SER A 145 -7.19 2.46 32.18
C SER A 145 -7.00 1.00 31.75
N LEU A 146 -5.81 0.42 31.95
CA LEU A 146 -5.47 -1.00 31.69
C LEU A 146 -5.32 -1.84 32.97
N LEU A 147 -5.47 -1.25 34.15
CA LEU A 147 -5.52 -1.90 35.47
C LEU A 147 -6.91 -1.81 36.07
#